data_bd18167f37e05cce31aefbe672033554
#
_entry.id   bd18167f37e05cce31aefbe672033554
#
_cell.length_a   1.000
_cell.length_b   1.000
_cell.length_c   1.000
_cell.angle_alpha   90.00
_cell.angle_beta   90.00
_cell.angle_gamma   90.00
#
_symmetry.space_group_name_H-M   'P 1'
#
loop_
_entity.id
_entity.type
_entity.pdbx_description
1 polymer ?
#
loop_
_entity_poly.entity_id
_entity_poly.type
_entity_poly.pdbx_seq_one_letter_code
_entity_poly.pdbx_strand_id
1 'polypeptide(L)'
;MANFAIDLAPLKKSRDFSLLWAAGLISYFGSMITYVAVPFQIKELTDSYVAVAISGLVEIVPLVIFGLYGGVLADALDRKKLIWVTESLSLLFTGILLINSMMDTPNLLLIYIVSGLFAATSGLRQPAMQAALPRLVDHEDMTAAAALMSLRWQIGVIVGPAVGGILISSYSVAVGYAADIATFIVSIALIAFMKNIPPSHEAEAPSLSALIDGVKYAFSRRDLLGTYLVDLAAMFFAMPTALIPFWADQLGAPWALGLLYAAGTIGSIAIVLTSGWTKNVHFYGRAIIWAAIGWGVAIAFSGMTNYIWIVLLFLCLAGASDMVSALFRSAMWNQTIPDNLRGRLAGIELLSYSLGPLAGQMRAASMAAVTTLNFSVTAGGIICIVVVAALAFWLPELRKFDIRTNKYALENQKMAEKLRVNPQSEDEIS
;
A
#
# COMPACT_ATOMS: atom_id res chain seq x y z
N MET A 1 -14.23 -21.98 21.47
CA MET A 1 -14.06 -21.88 20.00
C MET A 1 -13.68 -20.45 19.72
N ALA A 2 -12.48 -20.19 19.20
CA ALA A 2 -12.10 -18.85 18.84
C ALA A 2 -12.97 -18.41 17.66
N ASN A 3 -13.75 -17.34 17.86
CA ASN A 3 -14.51 -16.72 16.77
C ASN A 3 -13.52 -16.18 15.75
N PHE A 4 -13.38 -16.82 14.60
CA PHE A 4 -12.58 -16.37 13.47
C PHE A 4 -13.24 -15.21 12.68
N ALA A 5 -14.39 -14.73 13.12
CA ALA A 5 -15.08 -13.61 12.51
C ALA A 5 -14.43 -12.29 12.94
N ILE A 6 -14.28 -11.38 11.97
CA ILE A 6 -13.82 -10.00 12.22
C ILE A 6 -14.78 -9.36 13.22
N ASP A 7 -14.24 -8.77 14.27
CA ASP A 7 -15.05 -8.07 15.27
C ASP A 7 -15.57 -6.75 14.69
N LEU A 8 -16.88 -6.65 14.55
CA LEU A 8 -17.59 -5.47 14.05
C LEU A 8 -18.05 -4.53 15.17
N ALA A 9 -17.66 -4.80 16.42
CA ALA A 9 -18.07 -3.98 17.57
C ALA A 9 -17.76 -2.48 17.39
N PRO A 10 -16.56 -2.06 16.90
CA PRO A 10 -16.26 -0.64 16.68
C PRO A 10 -17.26 0.06 15.76
N LEU A 11 -17.72 -0.63 14.70
CA LEU A 11 -18.71 -0.09 13.77
C LEU A 11 -20.09 0.08 14.40
N LYS A 12 -20.44 -0.72 15.42
CA LYS A 12 -21.72 -0.63 16.11
C LYS A 12 -21.70 0.37 17.25
N LYS A 13 -20.57 0.49 17.96
CA LYS A 13 -20.42 1.34 19.14
C LYS A 13 -20.18 2.80 18.79
N SER A 14 -19.37 3.07 17.74
CA SER A 14 -19.00 4.44 17.34
C SER A 14 -19.59 4.80 15.98
N ARG A 15 -20.58 5.72 15.98
CA ARG A 15 -21.18 6.26 14.76
C ARG A 15 -20.14 6.98 13.90
N ASP A 16 -19.29 7.81 14.51
CA ASP A 16 -18.32 8.60 13.76
C ASP A 16 -17.20 7.72 13.16
N PHE A 17 -16.81 6.64 13.87
CA PHE A 17 -15.92 5.63 13.29
C PHE A 17 -16.55 4.92 12.08
N SER A 18 -17.84 4.54 12.19
CA SER A 18 -18.56 3.91 11.07
C SER A 18 -18.65 4.81 9.85
N LEU A 19 -18.92 6.11 10.05
CA LEU A 19 -18.95 7.08 8.99
C LEU A 19 -17.57 7.25 8.34
N LEU A 20 -16.49 7.37 9.15
CA LEU A 20 -15.12 7.49 8.66
C LEU A 20 -14.69 6.22 7.89
N TRP A 21 -15.02 5.05 8.42
CA TRP A 21 -14.70 3.77 7.80
C TRP A 21 -15.39 3.61 6.44
N ALA A 22 -16.71 3.88 6.38
CA ALA A 22 -17.49 3.77 5.17
C ALA A 22 -17.06 4.82 4.12
N ALA A 23 -16.87 6.09 4.53
CA ALA A 23 -16.36 7.15 3.67
C ALA A 23 -15.02 6.76 3.06
N GLY A 24 -14.08 6.34 3.90
CA GLY A 24 -12.76 5.93 3.44
C GLY A 24 -12.76 4.67 2.59
N LEU A 25 -13.67 3.70 2.81
CA LEU A 25 -13.82 2.54 1.92
C LEU A 25 -14.26 2.97 0.53
N ILE A 26 -15.30 3.79 0.47
CA ILE A 26 -15.92 4.23 -0.78
C ILE A 26 -14.93 5.11 -1.57
N SER A 27 -14.30 6.11 -0.95
CA SER A 27 -13.37 6.99 -1.64
C SER A 27 -12.07 6.27 -2.06
N TYR A 28 -11.57 5.35 -1.23
CA TYR A 28 -10.39 4.58 -1.59
C TYR A 28 -10.66 3.61 -2.75
N PHE A 29 -11.84 3.00 -2.77
CA PHE A 29 -12.29 2.19 -3.90
C PHE A 29 -12.32 3.02 -5.20
N GLY A 30 -12.91 4.22 -5.18
CA GLY A 30 -12.94 5.12 -6.34
C GLY A 30 -11.54 5.58 -6.77
N SER A 31 -10.69 5.96 -5.81
CA SER A 31 -9.30 6.35 -6.10
C SER A 31 -8.50 5.24 -6.78
N MET A 32 -8.81 3.97 -6.50
CA MET A 32 -8.19 2.82 -7.18
C MET A 32 -8.71 2.65 -8.63
N ILE A 33 -9.90 3.16 -8.95
CA ILE A 33 -10.35 3.27 -10.36
C ILE A 33 -9.51 4.32 -11.09
N THR A 34 -9.32 5.50 -10.49
CA THR A 34 -8.44 6.56 -11.05
C THR A 34 -6.99 6.10 -11.18
N TYR A 35 -6.48 5.29 -10.24
CA TYR A 35 -5.15 4.65 -10.32
C TYR A 35 -4.95 3.81 -11.59
N VAL A 36 -6.00 3.16 -12.09
CA VAL A 36 -5.97 2.43 -13.37
C VAL A 36 -6.19 3.39 -14.55
N ALA A 37 -7.07 4.39 -14.39
CA ALA A 37 -7.49 5.30 -15.45
C ALA A 37 -6.32 6.18 -15.95
N VAL A 38 -5.50 6.71 -15.03
CA VAL A 38 -4.41 7.64 -15.40
C VAL A 38 -3.35 6.97 -16.29
N PRO A 39 -2.72 5.84 -15.94
CA PRO A 39 -1.75 5.17 -16.82
C PRO A 39 -2.37 4.71 -18.14
N PHE A 40 -3.63 4.26 -18.10
CA PHE A 40 -4.35 3.88 -19.31
C PHE A 40 -4.57 5.08 -20.24
N GLN A 41 -5.04 6.22 -19.73
CA GLN A 41 -5.22 7.43 -20.52
C GLN A 41 -3.90 7.95 -21.11
N ILE A 42 -2.82 7.95 -20.34
CA ILE A 42 -1.48 8.34 -20.82
C ILE A 42 -1.05 7.42 -21.96
N LYS A 43 -1.25 6.10 -21.82
CA LYS A 43 -0.97 5.13 -22.86
C LYS A 43 -1.78 5.40 -24.12
N GLU A 44 -3.09 5.63 -24.02
CA GLU A 44 -3.96 5.94 -25.16
C GLU A 44 -3.53 7.22 -25.90
N LEU A 45 -3.04 8.24 -25.17
CA LEU A 45 -2.63 9.52 -25.76
C LEU A 45 -1.23 9.47 -26.40
N THR A 46 -0.34 8.62 -25.92
CA THR A 46 1.09 8.72 -26.28
C THR A 46 1.68 7.44 -26.84
N ASP A 47 1.05 6.31 -26.56
CA ASP A 47 1.60 4.95 -26.77
C ASP A 47 3.06 4.80 -26.28
N SER A 48 3.41 5.54 -25.21
CA SER A 48 4.77 5.68 -24.69
C SER A 48 4.90 5.14 -23.27
N TYR A 49 5.75 4.15 -23.10
CA TYR A 49 6.13 3.65 -21.77
C TYR A 49 6.76 4.74 -20.90
N VAL A 50 7.58 5.62 -21.51
CA VAL A 50 8.24 6.72 -20.79
C VAL A 50 7.22 7.71 -20.25
N ALA A 51 6.19 8.03 -21.03
CA ALA A 51 5.12 8.91 -20.59
C ALA A 51 4.39 8.35 -19.35
N VAL A 52 4.11 7.04 -19.34
CA VAL A 52 3.53 6.38 -18.14
C VAL A 52 4.52 6.34 -16.98
N ALA A 53 5.82 6.16 -17.22
CA ALA A 53 6.83 6.22 -16.17
C ALA A 53 6.92 7.59 -15.48
N ILE A 54 6.77 8.67 -16.26
CA ILE A 54 6.81 10.05 -15.75
C ILE A 54 5.65 10.31 -14.76
N SER A 55 4.45 9.73 -14.95
CA SER A 55 3.35 9.92 -13.98
C SER A 55 3.74 9.44 -12.59
N GLY A 56 4.35 8.26 -12.49
CA GLY A 56 4.85 7.74 -11.21
C GLY A 56 5.90 8.66 -10.56
N LEU A 57 6.81 9.25 -11.36
CA LEU A 57 7.80 10.20 -10.85
C LEU A 57 7.15 11.47 -10.30
N VAL A 58 6.18 12.00 -11.01
CA VAL A 58 5.45 13.22 -10.62
C VAL A 58 4.65 13.00 -9.33
N GLU A 59 4.17 11.79 -9.08
CA GLU A 59 3.41 11.43 -7.87
C GLU A 59 4.31 11.24 -6.64
N ILE A 60 5.53 10.68 -6.79
CA ILE A 60 6.42 10.36 -5.66
C ILE A 60 6.75 11.62 -4.85
N VAL A 61 7.18 12.69 -5.49
CA VAL A 61 7.68 13.89 -4.80
C VAL A 61 6.59 14.56 -3.95
N PRO A 62 5.39 14.85 -4.48
CA PRO A 62 4.31 15.39 -3.68
C PRO A 62 3.83 14.43 -2.59
N LEU A 63 3.73 13.13 -2.86
CA LEU A 63 3.31 12.13 -1.88
C LEU A 63 4.23 12.15 -0.65
N VAL A 64 5.55 12.16 -0.84
CA VAL A 64 6.53 12.17 0.25
C VAL A 64 6.50 13.48 1.02
N ILE A 65 6.57 14.61 0.31
CA ILE A 65 6.58 15.94 0.95
C ILE A 65 5.30 16.14 1.76
N PHE A 66 4.14 15.93 1.16
CA PHE A 66 2.86 16.15 1.82
C PHE A 66 2.48 15.03 2.79
N GLY A 67 3.06 13.83 2.68
CA GLY A 67 2.95 12.77 3.67
C GLY A 67 3.64 13.15 4.99
N LEU A 68 4.84 13.72 4.93
CA LEU A 68 5.55 14.24 6.10
C LEU A 68 4.85 15.47 6.69
N TYR A 69 4.40 16.40 5.84
CA TYR A 69 3.65 17.59 6.26
C TYR A 69 2.29 17.25 6.85
N GLY A 70 1.64 16.19 6.32
CA GLY A 70 0.33 15.73 6.73
C GLY A 70 0.29 15.29 8.19
N GLY A 71 1.37 14.69 8.71
CA GLY A 71 1.51 14.36 10.13
C GLY A 71 1.44 15.60 11.01
N VAL A 72 2.22 16.62 10.68
CA VAL A 72 2.24 17.91 11.41
C VAL A 72 0.87 18.60 11.36
N LEU A 73 0.23 18.60 10.19
CA LEU A 73 -1.10 19.20 10.04
C LEU A 73 -2.20 18.43 10.78
N ALA A 74 -2.11 17.10 10.83
CA ALA A 74 -3.06 16.25 11.55
C ALA A 74 -2.99 16.47 13.07
N ASP A 75 -1.84 16.87 13.58
CA ASP A 75 -1.67 17.23 15.00
C ASP A 75 -2.12 18.65 15.31
N ALA A 76 -1.96 19.58 14.38
CA ALA A 76 -2.27 21.00 14.56
C ALA A 76 -3.72 21.37 14.22
N LEU A 77 -4.37 20.64 13.33
CA LEU A 77 -5.70 20.97 12.80
C LEU A 77 -6.77 19.97 13.25
N ASP A 78 -8.04 20.37 13.12
CA ASP A 78 -9.18 19.45 13.24
C ASP A 78 -9.09 18.39 12.13
N ARG A 79 -8.96 17.12 12.56
CA ARG A 79 -8.72 15.98 11.66
C ARG A 79 -9.87 15.74 10.69
N LYS A 80 -11.12 15.95 11.14
CA LYS A 80 -12.29 15.88 10.26
C LYS A 80 -12.18 16.93 9.15
N LYS A 81 -11.83 18.18 9.49
CA LYS A 81 -11.69 19.27 8.50
C LYS A 81 -10.59 18.94 7.49
N LEU A 82 -9.44 18.42 7.97
CA LEU A 82 -8.33 18.05 7.09
C LEU A 82 -8.73 16.93 6.12
N ILE A 83 -9.41 15.88 6.60
CA ILE A 83 -9.92 14.80 5.77
C ILE A 83 -10.96 15.34 4.78
N TRP A 84 -11.90 16.16 5.22
CA TRP A 84 -12.95 16.74 4.37
C TRP A 84 -12.38 17.62 3.25
N VAL A 85 -11.39 18.46 3.56
CA VAL A 85 -10.72 19.33 2.58
C VAL A 85 -9.94 18.49 1.55
N THR A 86 -9.18 17.49 2.01
CA THR A 86 -8.41 16.62 1.11
C THR A 86 -9.31 15.79 0.19
N GLU A 87 -10.45 15.28 0.66
CA GLU A 87 -11.46 14.60 -0.16
C GLU A 87 -12.08 15.56 -1.18
N SER A 88 -12.39 16.80 -0.77
CA SER A 88 -12.95 17.82 -1.67
C SER A 88 -11.97 18.24 -2.76
N LEU A 89 -10.69 18.37 -2.43
CA LEU A 89 -9.63 18.62 -3.41
C LEU A 89 -9.46 17.42 -4.37
N SER A 90 -9.52 16.19 -3.86
CA SER A 90 -9.47 14.99 -4.69
C SER A 90 -10.65 14.93 -5.68
N LEU A 91 -11.87 15.26 -5.22
CA LEU A 91 -13.04 15.41 -6.08
C LEU A 91 -12.80 16.44 -7.19
N LEU A 92 -12.27 17.62 -6.85
CA LEU A 92 -11.95 18.67 -7.82
C LEU A 92 -10.93 18.17 -8.86
N PHE A 93 -9.86 17.52 -8.41
CA PHE A 93 -8.80 17.02 -9.28
C PHE A 93 -9.31 15.91 -10.22
N THR A 94 -10.10 14.97 -9.71
CA THR A 94 -10.73 13.95 -10.55
C THR A 94 -11.73 14.58 -11.53
N GLY A 95 -12.44 15.65 -11.11
CA GLY A 95 -13.29 16.44 -12.01
C GLY A 95 -12.53 17.11 -13.17
N ILE A 96 -11.33 17.62 -12.89
CA ILE A 96 -10.45 18.18 -13.93
C ILE A 96 -9.98 17.07 -14.89
N LEU A 97 -9.62 15.88 -14.38
CA LEU A 97 -9.27 14.73 -15.23
C LEU A 97 -10.45 14.27 -16.10
N LEU A 98 -11.66 14.25 -15.55
CA LEU A 98 -12.86 13.92 -16.30
C LEU A 98 -13.05 14.91 -17.46
N ILE A 99 -13.03 16.22 -17.19
CA ILE A 99 -13.18 17.25 -18.23
C ILE A 99 -12.08 17.10 -19.29
N ASN A 100 -10.82 16.93 -18.86
CA ASN A 100 -9.70 16.72 -19.77
C ASN A 100 -9.90 15.48 -20.66
N SER A 101 -10.43 14.39 -20.10
CA SER A 101 -10.65 13.15 -20.86
C SER A 101 -11.78 13.27 -21.92
N MET A 102 -12.65 14.25 -21.77
CA MET A 102 -13.77 14.52 -22.70
C MET A 102 -13.41 15.54 -23.79
N MET A 103 -12.21 16.12 -23.75
CA MET A 103 -11.74 17.06 -24.79
C MET A 103 -11.36 16.32 -26.06
N ASP A 104 -11.54 16.93 -27.23
CA ASP A 104 -11.09 16.38 -28.53
C ASP A 104 -9.58 16.10 -28.54
N THR A 105 -8.79 16.89 -27.81
CA THR A 105 -7.34 16.75 -27.64
C THR A 105 -6.99 16.85 -26.15
N PRO A 106 -7.06 15.74 -25.41
CA PRO A 106 -6.72 15.75 -23.99
C PRO A 106 -5.26 16.19 -23.76
N ASN A 107 -5.06 17.01 -22.72
CA ASN A 107 -3.75 17.59 -22.42
C ASN A 107 -2.96 16.68 -21.45
N LEU A 108 -1.85 16.11 -21.91
CA LEU A 108 -0.99 15.24 -21.15
C LEU A 108 -0.34 15.94 -19.94
N LEU A 109 0.09 17.21 -20.11
CA LEU A 109 0.70 17.96 -19.03
C LEU A 109 -0.28 18.18 -17.86
N LEU A 110 -1.55 18.41 -18.19
CA LEU A 110 -2.60 18.55 -17.19
C LEU A 110 -2.79 17.25 -16.39
N ILE A 111 -2.71 16.08 -17.04
CA ILE A 111 -2.78 14.78 -16.36
C ILE A 111 -1.63 14.67 -15.32
N TYR A 112 -0.40 14.98 -15.71
CA TYR A 112 0.75 14.93 -14.78
C TYR A 112 0.59 15.86 -13.59
N ILE A 113 0.22 17.14 -13.84
CA ILE A 113 0.03 18.13 -12.77
C ILE A 113 -1.04 17.64 -11.80
N VAL A 114 -2.17 17.19 -12.32
CA VAL A 114 -3.30 16.76 -11.50
C VAL A 114 -2.99 15.48 -10.75
N SER A 115 -2.28 14.52 -11.35
CA SER A 115 -1.81 13.31 -10.65
C SER A 115 -0.88 13.64 -9.48
N GLY A 116 0.04 14.58 -9.67
CA GLY A 116 0.91 15.06 -8.58
C GLY A 116 0.12 15.74 -7.44
N LEU A 117 -0.87 16.57 -7.77
CA LEU A 117 -1.76 17.21 -6.80
C LEU A 117 -2.63 16.18 -6.06
N PHE A 118 -3.11 15.16 -6.76
CA PHE A 118 -3.85 14.05 -6.17
C PHE A 118 -2.99 13.24 -5.20
N ALA A 119 -1.74 12.99 -5.56
CA ALA A 119 -0.77 12.34 -4.67
C ALA A 119 -0.48 13.18 -3.41
N ALA A 120 -0.39 14.52 -3.54
CA ALA A 120 -0.26 15.44 -2.42
C ALA A 120 -1.45 15.35 -1.44
N THR A 121 -2.69 15.36 -1.95
CA THR A 121 -3.90 15.20 -1.11
C THR A 121 -3.92 13.86 -0.40
N SER A 122 -3.50 12.79 -1.06
CA SER A 122 -3.37 11.45 -0.47
C SER A 122 -2.34 11.43 0.67
N GLY A 123 -1.19 12.09 0.47
CA GLY A 123 -0.15 12.26 1.49
C GLY A 123 -0.67 12.98 2.75
N LEU A 124 -1.45 14.04 2.58
CA LEU A 124 -2.06 14.78 3.70
C LEU A 124 -3.15 13.98 4.42
N ARG A 125 -3.97 13.26 3.68
CA ARG A 125 -5.13 12.52 4.20
C ARG A 125 -4.74 11.33 5.07
N GLN A 126 -3.74 10.58 4.67
CA GLN A 126 -3.37 9.32 5.32
C GLN A 126 -3.02 9.49 6.82
N PRO A 127 -2.11 10.42 7.20
CA PRO A 127 -1.83 10.67 8.61
C PRO A 127 -3.05 11.16 9.38
N ALA A 128 -3.89 12.01 8.79
CA ALA A 128 -5.10 12.52 9.43
C ALA A 128 -6.10 11.40 9.77
N MET A 129 -6.26 10.42 8.88
CA MET A 129 -7.12 9.25 9.12
C MET A 129 -6.57 8.36 10.23
N GLN A 130 -5.24 8.14 10.26
CA GLN A 130 -4.60 7.37 11.33
C GLN A 130 -4.71 8.07 12.69
N ALA A 131 -4.49 9.39 12.73
CA ALA A 131 -4.61 10.18 13.95
C ALA A 131 -6.06 10.32 14.46
N ALA A 132 -7.06 10.20 13.59
CA ALA A 132 -8.47 10.22 13.98
C ALA A 132 -8.90 8.95 14.70
N LEU A 133 -8.30 7.78 14.37
CA LEU A 133 -8.72 6.46 14.88
C LEU A 133 -8.79 6.40 16.43
N PRO A 134 -7.74 6.77 17.20
CA PRO A 134 -7.76 6.68 18.66
C PRO A 134 -8.74 7.67 19.33
N ARG A 135 -9.29 8.60 18.58
CA ARG A 135 -10.30 9.58 19.07
C ARG A 135 -11.74 9.12 18.84
N LEU A 136 -11.92 8.10 17.99
CA LEU A 136 -13.25 7.63 17.59
C LEU A 136 -13.59 6.27 18.18
N VAL A 137 -12.62 5.56 18.74
CA VAL A 137 -12.77 4.19 19.23
C VAL A 137 -12.15 4.06 20.61
N ASP A 138 -12.84 3.35 21.51
CA ASP A 138 -12.32 3.06 22.84
C ASP A 138 -11.08 2.15 22.79
N HIS A 139 -10.21 2.25 23.79
CA HIS A 139 -8.95 1.51 23.84
C HIS A 139 -9.13 -0.01 23.68
N GLU A 140 -10.20 -0.56 24.27
CA GLU A 140 -10.54 -2.00 24.22
C GLU A 140 -10.84 -2.46 22.77
N ASP A 141 -11.43 -1.60 21.96
CA ASP A 141 -11.85 -1.90 20.59
C ASP A 141 -10.78 -1.53 19.54
N MET A 142 -9.64 -0.98 19.96
CA MET A 142 -8.60 -0.45 19.06
C MET A 142 -8.04 -1.50 18.08
N THR A 143 -7.81 -2.73 18.57
CA THR A 143 -7.31 -3.83 17.74
C THR A 143 -8.31 -4.21 16.65
N ALA A 144 -9.60 -4.27 17.00
CA ALA A 144 -10.68 -4.55 16.05
C ALA A 144 -10.83 -3.43 15.02
N ALA A 145 -10.72 -2.17 15.45
CA ALA A 145 -10.75 -1.00 14.58
C ALA A 145 -9.58 -0.98 13.58
N ALA A 146 -8.37 -1.29 14.04
CA ALA A 146 -7.20 -1.42 13.18
C ALA A 146 -7.36 -2.53 12.13
N ALA A 147 -7.94 -3.68 12.52
CA ALA A 147 -8.26 -4.76 11.59
C ALA A 147 -9.29 -4.33 10.53
N LEU A 148 -10.31 -3.55 10.92
CA LEU A 148 -11.30 -2.99 10.01
C LEU A 148 -10.69 -1.97 9.04
N MET A 149 -9.73 -1.14 9.49
CA MET A 149 -8.99 -0.22 8.64
C MET A 149 -8.14 -0.95 7.61
N SER A 150 -7.48 -2.03 8.01
CA SER A 150 -6.74 -2.93 7.10
C SER A 150 -7.67 -3.59 6.07
N LEU A 151 -8.82 -4.09 6.50
CA LEU A 151 -9.82 -4.68 5.61
C LEU A 151 -10.30 -3.68 4.56
N ARG A 152 -10.58 -2.44 4.96
CA ARG A 152 -10.95 -1.35 4.07
C ARG A 152 -9.92 -1.15 2.96
N TRP A 153 -8.64 -1.09 3.35
CA TRP A 153 -7.55 -0.93 2.40
C TRP A 153 -7.47 -2.10 1.42
N GLN A 154 -7.56 -3.34 1.92
CA GLN A 154 -7.53 -4.53 1.08
C GLN A 154 -8.69 -4.57 0.08
N ILE A 155 -9.93 -4.30 0.52
CA ILE A 155 -11.09 -4.26 -0.38
C ILE A 155 -10.86 -3.23 -1.51
N GLY A 156 -10.37 -2.04 -1.18
CA GLY A 156 -10.12 -0.99 -2.17
C GLY A 156 -9.08 -1.40 -3.21
N VAL A 157 -7.93 -1.92 -2.77
CA VAL A 157 -6.85 -2.37 -3.67
C VAL A 157 -7.28 -3.55 -4.56
N ILE A 158 -8.19 -4.39 -4.08
CA ILE A 158 -8.67 -5.56 -4.83
C ILE A 158 -9.75 -5.18 -5.83
N VAL A 159 -10.82 -4.58 -5.30
CA VAL A 159 -12.06 -4.40 -6.06
C VAL A 159 -11.96 -3.16 -6.95
N GLY A 160 -11.27 -2.11 -6.49
CA GLY A 160 -11.13 -0.87 -7.23
C GLY A 160 -10.49 -1.02 -8.61
N PRO A 161 -9.26 -1.57 -8.73
CA PRO A 161 -8.63 -1.78 -10.02
C PRO A 161 -9.38 -2.75 -10.93
N ALA A 162 -9.99 -3.80 -10.36
CA ALA A 162 -10.79 -4.76 -11.14
C ALA A 162 -11.99 -4.07 -11.78
N VAL A 163 -12.77 -3.32 -10.99
CA VAL A 163 -13.92 -2.56 -11.50
C VAL A 163 -13.46 -1.44 -12.41
N GLY A 164 -12.39 -0.72 -12.06
CA GLY A 164 -11.80 0.32 -12.89
C GLY A 164 -11.41 -0.19 -14.27
N GLY A 165 -10.70 -1.31 -14.33
CA GLY A 165 -10.33 -1.95 -15.59
C GLY A 165 -11.54 -2.35 -16.44
N ILE A 166 -12.61 -2.90 -15.83
CA ILE A 166 -13.85 -3.23 -16.55
C ILE A 166 -14.54 -1.97 -17.06
N LEU A 167 -14.68 -0.93 -16.24
CA LEU A 167 -15.35 0.32 -16.65
C LEU A 167 -14.59 0.99 -17.81
N ILE A 168 -13.27 1.05 -17.72
CA ILE A 168 -12.43 1.71 -18.71
C ILE A 168 -12.42 0.91 -20.02
N SER A 169 -12.24 -0.41 -19.97
CA SER A 169 -12.17 -1.25 -21.16
C SER A 169 -13.52 -1.43 -21.85
N SER A 170 -14.63 -1.40 -21.10
CA SER A 170 -15.98 -1.61 -21.65
C SER A 170 -16.66 -0.32 -22.11
N TYR A 171 -16.30 0.82 -21.53
CA TYR A 171 -16.92 2.10 -21.83
C TYR A 171 -15.89 3.17 -22.22
N SER A 172 -15.24 3.81 -21.24
CA SER A 172 -14.21 4.83 -21.46
C SER A 172 -13.51 5.24 -20.18
N VAL A 173 -12.38 5.92 -20.31
CA VAL A 173 -11.67 6.55 -19.20
C VAL A 173 -12.56 7.57 -18.46
N ALA A 174 -13.39 8.32 -19.19
CA ALA A 174 -14.31 9.29 -18.60
C ALA A 174 -15.32 8.64 -17.64
N VAL A 175 -15.83 7.45 -17.97
CA VAL A 175 -16.71 6.68 -17.07
C VAL A 175 -15.98 6.27 -15.80
N GLY A 176 -14.70 5.90 -15.89
CA GLY A 176 -13.86 5.62 -14.72
C GLY A 176 -13.75 6.82 -13.79
N TYR A 177 -13.41 8.01 -14.32
CA TYR A 177 -13.35 9.24 -13.53
C TYR A 177 -14.71 9.65 -12.96
N ALA A 178 -15.79 9.50 -13.72
CA ALA A 178 -17.15 9.80 -13.22
C ALA A 178 -17.56 8.89 -12.07
N ALA A 179 -17.18 7.61 -12.11
CA ALA A 179 -17.40 6.68 -11.01
C ALA A 179 -16.62 7.11 -9.74
N ASP A 180 -15.35 7.51 -9.88
CA ASP A 180 -14.55 8.01 -8.75
C ASP A 180 -15.15 9.31 -8.17
N ILE A 181 -15.58 10.24 -8.99
CA ILE A 181 -16.31 11.46 -8.58
C ILE A 181 -17.51 11.09 -7.72
N ALA A 182 -18.32 10.13 -8.16
CA ALA A 182 -19.48 9.67 -7.39
C ALA A 182 -19.08 9.14 -6.01
N THR A 183 -17.97 8.42 -5.93
CA THR A 183 -17.45 7.90 -4.64
C THR A 183 -16.99 9.04 -3.73
N PHE A 184 -16.30 10.06 -4.24
CA PHE A 184 -15.90 11.23 -3.45
C PHE A 184 -17.09 12.03 -2.94
N ILE A 185 -18.14 12.23 -3.76
CA ILE A 185 -19.37 12.92 -3.33
C ILE A 185 -20.00 12.19 -2.13
N VAL A 186 -20.11 10.87 -2.21
CA VAL A 186 -20.66 10.06 -1.11
C VAL A 186 -19.76 10.14 0.12
N SER A 187 -18.44 10.01 -0.04
CA SER A 187 -17.46 10.12 1.05
C SER A 187 -17.55 11.47 1.75
N ILE A 188 -17.54 12.57 1.02
CA ILE A 188 -17.64 13.93 1.56
C ILE A 188 -18.94 14.12 2.33
N ALA A 189 -20.06 13.59 1.81
CA ALA A 189 -21.34 13.64 2.49
C ALA A 189 -21.30 12.86 3.82
N LEU A 190 -20.73 11.66 3.86
CA LEU A 190 -20.58 10.87 5.08
C LEU A 190 -19.71 11.58 6.12
N ILE A 191 -18.57 12.16 5.70
CA ILE A 191 -17.67 12.92 6.58
C ILE A 191 -18.38 14.18 7.13
N ALA A 192 -19.23 14.83 6.34
CA ALA A 192 -19.98 16.01 6.80
C ALA A 192 -20.85 15.72 8.04
N PHE A 193 -21.41 14.51 8.13
CA PHE A 193 -22.23 14.09 9.27
C PHE A 193 -21.44 13.68 10.51
N MET A 194 -20.11 13.62 10.45
CA MET A 194 -19.26 13.34 11.62
C MET A 194 -19.16 14.58 12.53
N LYS A 195 -18.86 14.34 13.80
CA LYS A 195 -18.46 15.39 14.74
C LYS A 195 -17.03 15.86 14.43
N ASN A 196 -16.70 17.07 14.87
CA ASN A 196 -15.32 17.58 14.79
C ASN A 196 -14.37 16.74 15.66
N ILE A 197 -13.14 16.58 15.18
CA ILE A 197 -12.08 15.82 15.86
C ILE A 197 -10.93 16.79 16.13
N PRO A 198 -11.00 17.56 17.24
CA PRO A 198 -10.01 18.59 17.54
C PRO A 198 -8.61 18.01 17.75
N PRO A 199 -7.56 18.80 17.57
CA PRO A 199 -6.18 18.39 17.83
C PRO A 199 -5.98 18.00 19.29
N SER A 200 -4.98 17.15 19.58
CA SER A 200 -4.59 16.83 20.95
C SER A 200 -3.58 17.87 21.44
N HIS A 201 -3.78 18.41 22.64
CA HIS A 201 -2.86 19.36 23.26
C HIS A 201 -1.53 18.73 23.73
N GLU A 202 -1.41 17.39 23.72
CA GLU A 202 -0.26 16.64 24.25
C GLU A 202 0.55 15.89 23.17
N ALA A 203 0.17 15.97 21.89
CA ALA A 203 0.94 15.30 20.86
C ALA A 203 2.24 16.06 20.59
N GLU A 204 3.37 15.46 20.91
CA GLU A 204 4.67 15.91 20.39
C GLU A 204 4.59 15.86 18.85
N ALA A 205 4.84 17.02 18.23
CA ALA A 205 4.87 17.09 16.77
C ALA A 205 5.84 16.04 16.21
N PRO A 206 5.47 15.30 15.16
CA PRO A 206 6.41 14.40 14.50
C PRO A 206 7.64 15.18 14.10
N SER A 207 8.72 15.01 14.84
CA SER A 207 9.95 15.73 14.55
C SER A 207 10.77 14.98 13.53
N LEU A 208 11.44 15.70 12.64
CA LEU A 208 12.45 15.10 11.73
C LEU A 208 13.48 14.27 12.51
N SER A 209 13.78 14.65 13.76
CA SER A 209 14.65 13.89 14.66
C SER A 209 14.06 12.51 14.98
N ALA A 210 12.76 12.41 15.26
CA ALA A 210 12.10 11.13 15.53
C ALA A 210 12.15 10.18 14.31
N LEU A 211 11.98 10.73 13.10
CA LEU A 211 12.15 9.95 11.86
C LEU A 211 13.60 9.47 11.70
N ILE A 212 14.58 10.36 11.93
CA ILE A 212 16.02 10.04 11.86
C ILE A 212 16.38 8.96 12.88
N ASP A 213 15.84 9.04 14.09
CA ASP A 213 16.09 8.02 15.13
C ASP A 213 15.46 6.68 14.76
N GLY A 214 14.26 6.67 14.16
CA GLY A 214 13.65 5.46 13.60
C GLY A 214 14.53 4.84 12.51
N VAL A 215 15.04 5.66 11.59
CA VAL A 215 15.97 5.23 10.51
C VAL A 215 17.26 4.66 11.13
N LYS A 216 17.88 5.36 12.07
CA LYS A 216 19.09 4.86 12.77
C LYS A 216 18.84 3.52 13.46
N TYR A 217 17.67 3.38 14.12
CA TYR A 217 17.30 2.12 14.77
C TYR A 217 17.12 0.99 13.73
N ALA A 218 16.41 1.25 12.63
CA ALA A 218 16.25 0.26 11.56
C ALA A 218 17.60 -0.17 10.96
N PHE A 219 18.53 0.78 10.75
CA PHE A 219 19.88 0.48 10.26
C PHE A 219 20.75 -0.22 11.29
N SER A 220 20.54 -0.02 12.59
CA SER A 220 21.26 -0.73 13.66
C SER A 220 20.84 -2.19 13.78
N ARG A 221 19.61 -2.53 13.32
CA ARG A 221 19.00 -3.84 13.35
C ARG A 221 19.09 -4.51 11.99
N ARG A 222 20.13 -5.30 11.74
CA ARG A 222 20.35 -5.97 10.44
C ARG A 222 19.25 -6.96 10.06
N ASP A 223 18.56 -7.54 11.03
CA ASP A 223 17.41 -8.40 10.82
C ASP A 223 16.21 -7.60 10.25
N LEU A 224 15.89 -6.43 10.85
CA LEU A 224 14.83 -5.54 10.36
C LEU A 224 15.22 -4.88 9.03
N LEU A 225 16.44 -4.36 8.92
CA LEU A 225 16.96 -3.78 7.68
C LEU A 225 16.82 -4.77 6.52
N GLY A 226 17.08 -6.05 6.77
CA GLY A 226 16.93 -7.10 5.77
C GLY A 226 15.50 -7.23 5.26
N THR A 227 14.48 -7.08 6.11
CA THR A 227 13.08 -7.13 5.68
C THR A 227 12.73 -5.98 4.76
N TYR A 228 13.17 -4.76 5.07
CA TYR A 228 12.95 -3.57 4.23
C TYR A 228 13.69 -3.67 2.89
N LEU A 229 14.95 -4.11 2.89
CA LEU A 229 15.75 -4.24 1.68
C LEU A 229 15.21 -5.32 0.73
N VAL A 230 14.76 -6.45 1.27
CA VAL A 230 14.15 -7.53 0.48
C VAL A 230 12.85 -7.06 -0.17
N ASP A 231 12.00 -6.35 0.59
CA ASP A 231 10.76 -5.80 0.08
C ASP A 231 11.00 -4.73 -0.99
N LEU A 232 11.88 -3.78 -0.70
CA LEU A 232 12.25 -2.72 -1.64
C LEU A 232 12.83 -3.32 -2.94
N ALA A 233 13.68 -4.34 -2.84
CA ALA A 233 14.25 -5.01 -4.00
C ALA A 233 13.15 -5.72 -4.82
N ALA A 234 12.22 -6.44 -4.16
CA ALA A 234 11.12 -7.11 -4.83
C ALA A 234 10.23 -6.11 -5.58
N MET A 235 9.83 -5.03 -4.90
CA MET A 235 8.97 -4.00 -5.49
C MET A 235 9.70 -3.20 -6.58
N PHE A 236 10.96 -2.82 -6.37
CA PHE A 236 11.72 -2.04 -7.36
C PHE A 236 12.01 -2.85 -8.63
N PHE A 237 12.46 -4.10 -8.51
CA PHE A 237 12.86 -4.88 -9.68
C PHE A 237 11.72 -5.62 -10.36
N ALA A 238 10.68 -6.03 -9.65
CA ALA A 238 9.66 -6.91 -10.19
C ALA A 238 8.22 -6.36 -10.10
N MET A 239 8.04 -5.02 -10.21
CA MET A 239 6.71 -4.39 -10.21
C MET A 239 6.31 -3.96 -11.64
N PRO A 240 5.47 -4.74 -12.36
CA PRO A 240 5.13 -4.45 -13.75
C PRO A 240 3.88 -3.58 -13.91
N THR A 241 3.28 -3.03 -12.86
CA THR A 241 1.93 -2.46 -12.86
C THR A 241 1.72 -1.34 -13.89
N ALA A 242 2.75 -0.49 -14.12
CA ALA A 242 2.69 0.55 -15.15
C ALA A 242 2.61 0.00 -16.59
N LEU A 243 3.02 -1.25 -16.78
CA LEU A 243 2.99 -1.91 -18.10
C LEU A 243 1.66 -2.62 -18.39
N ILE A 244 0.78 -2.78 -17.40
CA ILE A 244 -0.47 -3.54 -17.56
C ILE A 244 -1.34 -3.05 -18.71
N PRO A 245 -1.54 -1.72 -18.95
CA PRO A 245 -2.33 -1.26 -20.10
C PRO A 245 -1.75 -1.69 -21.45
N PHE A 246 -0.43 -1.63 -21.59
CA PHE A 246 0.27 -2.09 -22.79
C PHE A 246 0.26 -3.62 -22.90
N TRP A 247 0.35 -4.29 -21.76
CA TRP A 247 0.34 -5.76 -21.72
C TRP A 247 -0.99 -6.34 -22.13
N ALA A 248 -2.11 -5.72 -21.71
CA ALA A 248 -3.46 -6.11 -22.14
C ALA A 248 -3.60 -6.07 -23.66
N ASP A 249 -3.09 -5.02 -24.31
CA ASP A 249 -3.11 -4.89 -25.76
C ASP A 249 -2.20 -5.91 -26.45
N GLN A 250 -0.96 -6.07 -25.97
CA GLN A 250 -0.01 -7.03 -26.52
C GLN A 250 -0.52 -8.47 -26.44
N LEU A 251 -1.28 -8.80 -25.39
CA LEU A 251 -1.93 -10.12 -25.22
C LEU A 251 -3.18 -10.28 -26.07
N GLY A 252 -3.60 -9.24 -26.84
CA GLY A 252 -4.85 -9.25 -27.59
C GLY A 252 -6.09 -9.37 -26.70
N ALA A 253 -5.99 -8.94 -25.46
CA ALA A 253 -7.00 -9.08 -24.42
C ALA A 253 -7.30 -7.77 -23.67
N PRO A 254 -7.69 -6.67 -24.34
CA PRO A 254 -8.03 -5.41 -23.67
C PRO A 254 -9.10 -5.58 -22.60
N TRP A 255 -10.03 -6.52 -22.79
CA TRP A 255 -11.08 -6.88 -21.85
C TRP A 255 -10.52 -7.40 -20.50
N ALA A 256 -9.31 -7.94 -20.50
CA ALA A 256 -8.66 -8.51 -19.30
C ALA A 256 -7.91 -7.46 -18.46
N LEU A 257 -7.96 -6.17 -18.82
CA LEU A 257 -7.27 -5.09 -18.08
C LEU A 257 -7.54 -5.17 -16.57
N GLY A 258 -8.81 -5.26 -16.18
CA GLY A 258 -9.20 -5.39 -14.77
C GLY A 258 -8.70 -6.67 -14.12
N LEU A 259 -8.68 -7.79 -14.85
CA LEU A 259 -8.18 -9.07 -14.35
C LEU A 259 -6.67 -9.04 -14.14
N LEU A 260 -5.92 -8.40 -15.02
CA LEU A 260 -4.47 -8.24 -14.88
C LEU A 260 -4.11 -7.45 -13.60
N TYR A 261 -4.86 -6.39 -13.29
CA TYR A 261 -4.70 -5.65 -12.03
C TYR A 261 -5.14 -6.48 -10.81
N ALA A 262 -6.23 -7.23 -10.92
CA ALA A 262 -6.80 -8.00 -9.81
C ALA A 262 -6.05 -9.31 -9.53
N ALA A 263 -5.36 -9.88 -10.50
CA ALA A 263 -4.77 -11.21 -10.40
C ALA A 263 -3.87 -11.39 -9.18
N GLY A 264 -2.93 -10.45 -8.95
CA GLY A 264 -2.06 -10.49 -7.78
C GLY A 264 -2.84 -10.52 -6.47
N THR A 265 -3.90 -9.75 -6.41
CA THR A 265 -4.72 -9.65 -5.19
C THR A 265 -5.58 -10.89 -4.96
N ILE A 266 -6.05 -11.54 -6.01
CA ILE A 266 -6.73 -12.85 -5.90
C ILE A 266 -5.79 -13.87 -5.25
N GLY A 267 -4.52 -13.90 -5.67
CA GLY A 267 -3.49 -14.74 -5.06
C GLY A 267 -3.24 -14.40 -3.58
N SER A 268 -3.18 -13.12 -3.25
CA SER A 268 -3.02 -12.63 -1.88
C SER A 268 -4.16 -13.07 -0.97
N ILE A 269 -5.42 -12.98 -1.43
CA ILE A 269 -6.60 -13.44 -0.68
C ILE A 269 -6.52 -14.93 -0.42
N ALA A 270 -6.14 -15.74 -1.41
CA ALA A 270 -6.03 -17.19 -1.24
C ALA A 270 -5.07 -17.54 -0.09
N ILE A 271 -3.94 -16.82 0.01
CA ILE A 271 -2.99 -16.99 1.14
C ILE A 271 -3.59 -16.56 2.47
N VAL A 272 -4.29 -15.42 2.53
CA VAL A 272 -4.92 -14.94 3.76
C VAL A 272 -5.95 -15.96 4.27
N LEU A 273 -6.81 -16.46 3.38
CA LEU A 273 -7.84 -17.45 3.73
C LEU A 273 -7.25 -18.79 4.19
N THR A 274 -6.06 -19.12 3.71
CA THR A 274 -5.38 -20.37 4.06
C THR A 274 -4.26 -20.19 5.08
N SER A 275 -4.10 -19.01 5.70
CA SER A 275 -2.94 -18.63 6.52
C SER A 275 -2.70 -19.43 7.80
N GLY A 276 -3.57 -20.37 8.15
CA GLY A 276 -3.45 -21.19 9.38
C GLY A 276 -2.11 -21.94 9.53
N TRP A 277 -1.44 -22.27 8.43
CA TRP A 277 -0.12 -22.92 8.40
C TRP A 277 1.03 -22.04 8.92
N THR A 278 0.88 -20.70 8.89
CA THR A 278 1.92 -19.75 9.31
C THR A 278 2.33 -19.95 10.77
N LYS A 279 1.45 -20.45 11.61
CA LYS A 279 1.70 -20.76 13.03
C LYS A 279 2.80 -21.80 13.22
N ASN A 280 3.03 -22.67 12.23
CA ASN A 280 4.02 -23.74 12.29
C ASN A 280 5.39 -23.32 11.73
N VAL A 281 5.50 -22.13 11.16
CA VAL A 281 6.74 -21.59 10.60
C VAL A 281 7.41 -20.74 11.65
N HIS A 282 8.69 -21.04 11.95
CA HIS A 282 9.44 -20.32 12.98
C HIS A 282 10.60 -19.50 12.39
N PHE A 283 11.11 -19.90 11.23
CA PHE A 283 12.16 -19.21 10.49
C PHE A 283 11.58 -18.11 9.60
N TYR A 284 11.14 -17.00 10.19
CA TYR A 284 10.47 -15.91 9.47
C TYR A 284 11.34 -15.33 8.37
N GLY A 285 12.65 -15.12 8.63
CA GLY A 285 13.54 -14.56 7.62
C GLY A 285 13.69 -15.44 6.37
N ARG A 286 13.70 -16.78 6.53
CA ARG A 286 13.71 -17.71 5.37
C ARG A 286 12.38 -17.64 4.61
N ALA A 287 11.26 -17.58 5.32
CA ALA A 287 9.94 -17.45 4.69
C ALA A 287 9.86 -16.17 3.85
N ILE A 288 10.33 -15.02 4.36
CA ILE A 288 10.38 -13.74 3.65
C ILE A 288 11.25 -13.86 2.38
N ILE A 289 12.46 -14.42 2.50
CA ILE A 289 13.40 -14.56 1.38
C ILE A 289 12.81 -15.46 0.29
N TRP A 290 12.29 -16.65 0.64
CA TRP A 290 11.71 -17.56 -0.34
C TRP A 290 10.44 -17.00 -0.98
N ALA A 291 9.63 -16.26 -0.23
CA ALA A 291 8.46 -15.58 -0.76
C ALA A 291 8.86 -14.48 -1.77
N ALA A 292 9.86 -13.67 -1.46
CA ALA A 292 10.35 -12.63 -2.39
C ALA A 292 11.00 -13.24 -3.65
N ILE A 293 11.69 -14.39 -3.53
CA ILE A 293 12.18 -15.15 -4.67
C ILE A 293 10.99 -15.70 -5.49
N GLY A 294 9.97 -16.25 -4.83
CA GLY A 294 8.76 -16.73 -5.46
C GLY A 294 8.02 -15.65 -6.26
N TRP A 295 7.94 -14.41 -5.70
CA TRP A 295 7.45 -13.24 -6.42
C TRP A 295 8.26 -12.99 -7.68
N GLY A 296 9.60 -12.91 -7.60
CA GLY A 296 10.48 -12.69 -8.75
C GLY A 296 10.35 -13.78 -9.82
N VAL A 297 10.26 -15.06 -9.41
CA VAL A 297 10.04 -16.20 -10.31
C VAL A 297 8.71 -16.07 -11.03
N ALA A 298 7.63 -15.81 -10.31
CA ALA A 298 6.30 -15.68 -10.90
C ALA A 298 6.25 -14.49 -11.88
N ILE A 299 6.81 -13.34 -11.54
CA ILE A 299 6.91 -12.21 -12.47
C ILE A 299 7.77 -12.55 -13.70
N ALA A 300 8.91 -13.22 -13.53
CA ALA A 300 9.75 -13.60 -14.66
C ALA A 300 8.98 -14.51 -15.65
N PHE A 301 8.30 -15.53 -15.15
CA PHE A 301 7.51 -16.43 -15.99
C PHE A 301 6.30 -15.75 -16.64
N SER A 302 5.66 -14.81 -15.95
CA SER A 302 4.56 -14.05 -16.56
C SER A 302 5.01 -13.24 -17.79
N GLY A 303 6.25 -12.72 -17.78
CA GLY A 303 6.84 -12.00 -18.92
C GLY A 303 7.30 -12.91 -20.06
N MET A 304 7.45 -14.22 -19.85
CA MET A 304 7.94 -15.16 -20.85
C MET A 304 6.84 -15.73 -21.76
N THR A 305 5.58 -15.38 -21.52
CA THR A 305 4.42 -15.93 -22.25
C THR A 305 3.52 -14.82 -22.77
N ASN A 306 2.88 -15.10 -23.91
CA ASN A 306 1.83 -14.24 -24.48
C ASN A 306 0.43 -14.88 -24.34
N TYR A 307 0.28 -15.89 -23.49
CA TYR A 307 -1.01 -16.52 -23.25
C TYR A 307 -1.65 -15.97 -21.98
N ILE A 308 -2.76 -15.22 -22.12
CA ILE A 308 -3.38 -14.45 -21.05
C ILE A 308 -3.62 -15.26 -19.76
N TRP A 309 -4.12 -16.49 -19.87
CA TRP A 309 -4.43 -17.31 -18.69
C TRP A 309 -3.18 -17.76 -17.92
N ILE A 310 -2.06 -17.95 -18.62
CA ILE A 310 -0.77 -18.26 -17.98
C ILE A 310 -0.23 -17.00 -17.30
N VAL A 311 -0.34 -15.83 -17.95
CA VAL A 311 0.02 -14.54 -17.33
C VAL A 311 -0.77 -14.31 -16.05
N LEU A 312 -2.11 -14.46 -16.10
CA LEU A 312 -2.98 -14.32 -14.93
C LEU A 312 -2.63 -15.30 -13.82
N LEU A 313 -2.33 -16.56 -14.15
CA LEU A 313 -1.90 -17.56 -13.18
C LEU A 313 -0.62 -17.13 -12.46
N PHE A 314 0.40 -16.71 -13.21
CA PHE A 314 1.67 -16.28 -12.61
C PHE A 314 1.53 -14.97 -11.82
N LEU A 315 0.70 -14.04 -12.26
CA LEU A 315 0.39 -12.85 -11.46
C LEU A 315 -0.34 -13.21 -10.16
N CYS A 316 -1.25 -14.18 -10.16
CA CYS A 316 -1.85 -14.71 -8.92
C CYS A 316 -0.80 -15.33 -8.00
N LEU A 317 0.12 -16.14 -8.54
CA LEU A 317 1.21 -16.72 -7.77
C LEU A 317 2.18 -15.67 -7.22
N ALA A 318 2.42 -14.62 -7.99
CA ALA A 318 3.19 -13.47 -7.53
C ALA A 318 2.51 -12.83 -6.31
N GLY A 319 1.24 -12.45 -6.41
CA GLY A 319 0.52 -11.86 -5.28
C GLY A 319 0.41 -12.78 -4.06
N ALA A 320 0.26 -14.10 -4.28
CA ALA A 320 0.32 -15.09 -3.21
C ALA A 320 1.68 -15.06 -2.49
N SER A 321 2.77 -15.00 -3.26
CA SER A 321 4.13 -14.92 -2.71
C SER A 321 4.36 -13.62 -1.94
N ASP A 322 3.92 -12.48 -2.47
CA ASP A 322 4.02 -11.19 -1.77
C ASP A 322 3.27 -11.21 -0.44
N MET A 323 2.05 -11.75 -0.42
CA MET A 323 1.26 -11.86 0.81
C MET A 323 1.95 -12.74 1.87
N VAL A 324 2.59 -13.85 1.47
CA VAL A 324 3.40 -14.66 2.39
C VAL A 324 4.52 -13.81 3.00
N SER A 325 5.26 -13.05 2.16
CA SER A 325 6.30 -12.14 2.63
C SER A 325 5.75 -11.10 3.60
N ALA A 326 4.63 -10.46 3.27
CA ALA A 326 3.99 -9.43 4.10
C ALA A 326 3.54 -9.96 5.46
N LEU A 327 2.95 -11.17 5.52
CA LEU A 327 2.54 -11.79 6.78
C LEU A 327 3.73 -12.01 7.73
N PHE A 328 4.84 -12.56 7.24
CA PHE A 328 6.01 -12.82 8.07
C PHE A 328 6.78 -11.54 8.42
N ARG A 329 6.84 -10.54 7.54
CA ARG A 329 7.39 -9.22 7.85
C ARG A 329 6.60 -8.54 8.98
N SER A 330 5.29 -8.47 8.82
CA SER A 330 4.41 -7.87 9.82
C SER A 330 4.48 -8.60 11.17
N ALA A 331 4.51 -9.94 11.16
CA ALA A 331 4.68 -10.75 12.37
C ALA A 331 6.04 -10.47 13.04
N MET A 332 7.12 -10.39 12.28
CA MET A 332 8.46 -10.07 12.77
C MET A 332 8.51 -8.69 13.41
N TRP A 333 7.96 -7.66 12.74
CA TRP A 333 7.94 -6.29 13.25
C TRP A 333 7.13 -6.18 14.55
N ASN A 334 5.92 -6.71 14.56
CA ASN A 334 5.05 -6.66 15.74
C ASN A 334 5.64 -7.36 16.97
N GLN A 335 6.46 -8.40 16.78
CA GLN A 335 7.03 -9.18 17.87
C GLN A 335 8.41 -8.68 18.32
N THR A 336 9.13 -7.90 17.51
CA THR A 336 10.52 -7.52 17.80
C THR A 336 10.75 -6.03 17.97
N ILE A 337 9.79 -5.19 17.59
CA ILE A 337 9.90 -3.73 17.73
C ILE A 337 9.23 -3.31 19.04
N PRO A 338 9.92 -2.59 19.93
CA PRO A 338 9.36 -2.02 21.14
C PRO A 338 8.25 -1.01 20.83
N ASP A 339 7.24 -0.90 21.70
CA ASP A 339 6.05 -0.08 21.47
C ASP A 339 6.37 1.40 21.26
N ASN A 340 7.34 1.95 21.99
CA ASN A 340 7.80 3.34 21.88
C ASN A 340 8.47 3.69 20.55
N LEU A 341 8.90 2.70 19.76
CA LEU A 341 9.52 2.88 18.44
C LEU A 341 8.58 2.54 17.28
N ARG A 342 7.45 1.89 17.53
CA ARG A 342 6.51 1.46 16.47
C ARG A 342 6.03 2.61 15.59
N GLY A 343 5.66 3.74 16.20
CA GLY A 343 5.19 4.90 15.44
C GLY A 343 6.28 5.49 14.53
N ARG A 344 7.53 5.52 15.01
CA ARG A 344 8.68 6.03 14.23
C ARG A 344 9.03 5.12 13.06
N LEU A 345 8.96 3.80 13.26
CA LEU A 345 9.23 2.80 12.23
C LEU A 345 8.08 2.64 11.24
N ALA A 346 6.83 2.90 11.65
CA ALA A 346 5.68 2.91 10.75
C ALA A 346 5.83 3.95 9.61
N GLY A 347 6.52 5.08 9.86
CA GLY A 347 6.86 6.04 8.81
C GLY A 347 7.82 5.46 7.75
N ILE A 348 8.82 4.67 8.16
CA ILE A 348 9.75 3.99 7.25
C ILE A 348 9.02 2.91 6.46
N GLU A 349 8.14 2.18 7.10
CA GLU A 349 7.29 1.18 6.48
C GLU A 349 6.41 1.80 5.39
N LEU A 350 5.75 2.93 5.69
CA LEU A 350 4.95 3.68 4.73
C LEU A 350 5.79 4.12 3.51
N LEU A 351 7.01 4.62 3.73
CA LEU A 351 7.92 4.98 2.64
C LEU A 351 8.29 3.77 1.79
N SER A 352 8.57 2.61 2.41
CA SER A 352 8.88 1.37 1.68
C SER A 352 7.71 0.94 0.78
N TYR A 353 6.49 0.92 1.31
CA TYR A 353 5.29 0.55 0.56
C TYR A 353 4.92 1.53 -0.55
N SER A 354 5.27 2.81 -0.41
CA SER A 354 4.93 3.83 -1.40
C SER A 354 6.02 4.00 -2.45
N LEU A 355 7.29 4.14 -2.02
CA LEU A 355 8.40 4.43 -2.93
C LEU A 355 8.83 3.22 -3.74
N GLY A 356 8.84 2.03 -3.13
CA GLY A 356 9.25 0.80 -3.80
C GLY A 356 8.44 0.53 -5.07
N PRO A 357 7.11 0.40 -4.98
CA PRO A 357 6.25 0.18 -6.14
C PRO A 357 6.34 1.29 -7.19
N LEU A 358 6.32 2.57 -6.80
CA LEU A 358 6.39 3.69 -7.74
C LEU A 358 7.72 3.72 -8.51
N ALA A 359 8.84 3.55 -7.81
CA ALA A 359 10.16 3.47 -8.44
C ALA A 359 10.28 2.21 -9.32
N GLY A 360 9.67 1.11 -8.91
CA GLY A 360 9.62 -0.13 -9.69
C GLY A 360 8.83 0.02 -10.98
N GLN A 361 7.69 0.71 -10.95
CA GLN A 361 6.91 1.04 -12.14
C GLN A 361 7.71 1.88 -13.12
N MET A 362 8.42 2.91 -12.64
CA MET A 362 9.31 3.73 -13.46
C MET A 362 10.41 2.89 -14.11
N ARG A 363 11.11 2.04 -13.34
CA ARG A 363 12.12 1.13 -13.84
C ARG A 363 11.54 0.22 -14.93
N ALA A 364 10.37 -0.39 -14.67
CA ALA A 364 9.73 -1.31 -15.61
C ALA A 364 9.38 -0.61 -16.92
N ALA A 365 8.76 0.56 -16.86
CA ALA A 365 8.36 1.33 -18.04
C ALA A 365 9.58 1.87 -18.81
N SER A 366 10.59 2.40 -18.12
CA SER A 366 11.84 2.89 -18.75
C SER A 366 12.60 1.76 -19.45
N MET A 367 12.65 0.57 -18.83
CA MET A 367 13.31 -0.58 -19.42
C MET A 367 12.54 -1.13 -20.64
N ALA A 368 11.20 -1.13 -20.58
CA ALA A 368 10.36 -1.52 -21.72
C ALA A 368 10.52 -0.57 -22.90
N ALA A 369 10.73 0.73 -22.65
CA ALA A 369 10.93 1.74 -23.69
C ALA A 369 12.20 1.55 -24.52
N VAL A 370 13.27 0.99 -23.92
CA VAL A 370 14.56 0.76 -24.62
C VAL A 370 14.73 -0.70 -25.04
N THR A 371 13.80 -1.59 -24.67
CA THR A 371 13.84 -3.01 -25.00
C THR A 371 12.46 -3.49 -25.50
N THR A 372 11.84 -4.39 -24.78
CA THR A 372 10.45 -4.84 -24.99
C THR A 372 9.75 -5.00 -23.65
N LEU A 373 8.43 -4.98 -23.65
CA LEU A 373 7.62 -5.23 -22.47
C LEU A 373 7.98 -6.57 -21.81
N ASN A 374 8.00 -7.64 -22.60
CA ASN A 374 8.30 -9.01 -22.12
C ASN A 374 9.72 -9.09 -21.53
N PHE A 375 10.70 -8.44 -22.16
CA PHE A 375 12.06 -8.39 -21.62
C PHE A 375 12.11 -7.64 -20.30
N SER A 376 11.46 -6.48 -20.20
CA SER A 376 11.43 -5.67 -18.97
C SER A 376 10.83 -6.44 -17.80
N VAL A 377 9.71 -7.15 -18.02
CA VAL A 377 9.04 -7.95 -16.98
C VAL A 377 9.90 -9.15 -16.59
N THR A 378 10.37 -9.93 -17.57
CA THR A 378 11.19 -11.12 -17.35
C THR A 378 12.52 -10.80 -16.65
N ALA A 379 13.25 -9.83 -17.18
CA ALA A 379 14.53 -9.41 -16.61
C ALA A 379 14.35 -8.81 -15.21
N GLY A 380 13.26 -8.04 -15.00
CA GLY A 380 12.92 -7.52 -13.68
C GLY A 380 12.73 -8.62 -12.64
N GLY A 381 11.99 -9.67 -12.99
CA GLY A 381 11.82 -10.84 -12.12
C GLY A 381 13.14 -11.58 -11.85
N ILE A 382 13.98 -11.78 -12.87
CA ILE A 382 15.29 -12.42 -12.70
C ILE A 382 16.21 -11.58 -11.83
N ILE A 383 16.30 -10.26 -12.05
CA ILE A 383 17.12 -9.36 -11.24
C ILE A 383 16.63 -9.37 -9.79
N CYS A 384 15.31 -9.37 -9.56
CA CYS A 384 14.73 -9.51 -8.23
C CYS A 384 15.26 -10.77 -7.53
N ILE A 385 15.22 -11.92 -8.19
CA ILE A 385 15.74 -13.19 -7.63
C ILE A 385 17.21 -13.07 -7.25
N VAL A 386 18.04 -12.55 -8.16
CA VAL A 386 19.48 -12.39 -7.96
C VAL A 386 19.77 -11.46 -6.78
N VAL A 387 19.10 -10.30 -6.75
CA VAL A 387 19.31 -9.30 -5.68
C VAL A 387 18.82 -9.81 -4.33
N VAL A 388 17.65 -10.45 -4.28
CA VAL A 388 17.13 -11.05 -3.03
C VAL A 388 18.04 -12.18 -2.55
N ALA A 389 18.55 -13.02 -3.44
CA ALA A 389 19.53 -14.05 -3.08
C ALA A 389 20.83 -13.44 -2.55
N ALA A 390 21.36 -12.39 -3.21
CA ALA A 390 22.54 -11.67 -2.73
C ALA A 390 22.31 -11.04 -1.35
N LEU A 391 21.15 -10.40 -1.13
CA LEU A 391 20.77 -9.87 0.20
C LEU A 391 20.69 -10.97 1.25
N ALA A 392 20.17 -12.14 0.91
CA ALA A 392 20.11 -13.30 1.82
C ALA A 392 21.50 -13.82 2.24
N PHE A 393 22.50 -13.69 1.36
CA PHE A 393 23.90 -14.00 1.68
C PHE A 393 24.55 -12.89 2.50
N TRP A 394 24.29 -11.63 2.18
CA TRP A 394 24.88 -10.47 2.85
C TRP A 394 24.31 -10.22 4.25
N LEU A 395 23.04 -10.61 4.49
CA LEU A 395 22.33 -10.43 5.75
C LEU A 395 22.00 -11.78 6.41
N PRO A 396 23.02 -12.47 6.97
CA PRO A 396 22.82 -13.75 7.64
C PRO A 396 21.90 -13.64 8.86
N GLU A 397 21.79 -12.46 9.49
CA GLU A 397 20.89 -12.19 10.60
C GLU A 397 19.41 -12.36 10.20
N LEU A 398 19.03 -11.90 9.01
CA LEU A 398 17.70 -12.16 8.47
C LEU A 398 17.51 -13.64 8.15
N ARG A 399 18.45 -14.26 7.40
CA ARG A 399 18.33 -15.66 6.97
C ARG A 399 18.24 -16.64 8.14
N LYS A 400 18.94 -16.35 9.24
CA LYS A 400 18.97 -17.18 10.46
C LYS A 400 17.89 -16.79 11.47
N PHE A 401 17.06 -15.81 11.17
CA PHE A 401 16.04 -15.34 12.10
C PHE A 401 15.04 -16.45 12.45
N ASP A 402 15.07 -16.86 13.71
CA ASP A 402 14.10 -17.77 14.33
C ASP A 402 13.42 -17.03 15.48
N ILE A 403 12.10 -16.88 15.39
CA ILE A 403 11.30 -16.12 16.35
C ILE A 403 11.39 -16.66 17.78
N ARG A 404 11.65 -17.97 17.94
CA ARG A 404 11.73 -18.65 19.24
C ARG A 404 13.03 -18.33 20.00
N THR A 405 14.09 -17.96 19.28
CA THR A 405 15.43 -17.74 19.85
C THR A 405 15.90 -16.30 19.69
N ASN A 406 15.13 -15.47 18.97
CA ASN A 406 15.49 -14.07 18.77
C ASN A 406 15.39 -13.29 20.08
N LYS A 407 16.50 -12.61 20.47
CA LYS A 407 16.61 -11.88 21.73
C LYS A 407 15.55 -10.79 21.89
N TYR A 408 15.24 -10.05 20.84
CA TYR A 408 14.27 -8.96 20.89
C TYR A 408 12.84 -9.44 21.03
N ALA A 409 12.50 -10.56 20.38
CA ALA A 409 11.19 -11.20 20.55
C ALA A 409 11.01 -11.71 21.99
N LEU A 410 12.05 -12.34 22.55
CA LEU A 410 12.04 -12.84 23.93
C LEU A 410 11.98 -11.69 24.95
N GLU A 411 12.70 -10.59 24.70
CA GLU A 411 12.65 -9.39 25.55
C GLU A 411 11.25 -8.77 25.55
N ASN A 412 10.66 -8.56 24.37
CA ASN A 412 9.29 -8.02 24.25
C ASN A 412 8.25 -8.96 24.89
N GLN A 413 8.42 -10.28 24.75
CA GLN A 413 7.52 -11.24 25.41
C GLN A 413 7.60 -11.15 26.93
N LYS A 414 8.81 -11.08 27.49
CA LYS A 414 9.02 -10.90 28.94
C LYS A 414 8.47 -9.58 29.45
N MET A 415 8.60 -8.50 28.64
CA MET A 415 8.05 -7.19 28.98
C MET A 415 6.52 -7.23 29.03
N ALA A 416 5.89 -7.81 28.00
CA ALA A 416 4.45 -7.99 27.94
C ALA A 416 3.91 -8.86 29.09
N GLU A 417 4.66 -9.88 29.50
CA GLU A 417 4.31 -10.75 30.63
C GLU A 417 4.39 -9.99 31.97
N LYS A 418 5.44 -9.16 32.18
CA LYS A 418 5.57 -8.30 33.36
C LYS A 418 4.42 -7.31 33.49
N LEU A 419 4.04 -6.64 32.39
CA LEU A 419 2.91 -5.68 32.36
C LEU A 419 1.56 -6.37 32.63
N ARG A 420 1.39 -7.64 32.23
CA ARG A 420 0.18 -8.40 32.57
C ARG A 420 0.10 -8.77 34.05
N VAL A 421 1.25 -9.02 34.69
CA VAL A 421 1.30 -9.42 36.12
C VAL A 421 1.25 -8.19 37.03
N ASN A 422 1.85 -7.08 36.63
CA ASN A 422 1.85 -5.82 37.39
C ASN A 422 1.61 -4.61 36.48
N PRO A 423 0.35 -4.20 36.27
CA PRO A 423 -0.01 -3.07 35.39
C PRO A 423 0.59 -1.72 35.84
N GLN A 424 1.01 -1.57 37.12
CA GLN A 424 1.58 -0.32 37.64
C GLN A 424 3.09 -0.14 37.40
N SER A 425 3.73 -1.09 36.73
CA SER A 425 5.17 -1.00 36.41
C SER A 425 5.47 -0.22 35.12
N GLU A 426 4.49 0.42 34.49
CA GLU A 426 4.72 1.30 33.33
C GLU A 426 5.59 2.53 33.70
N ASP A 427 5.45 3.06 34.91
CA ASP A 427 6.19 4.26 35.35
C ASP A 427 7.68 3.98 35.67
N GLU A 428 8.10 2.73 35.84
CA GLU A 428 9.49 2.37 36.09
C GLU A 428 10.30 2.09 34.78
N ILE A 429 9.64 2.09 33.62
CA ILE A 429 10.22 1.64 32.33
C ILE A 429 10.26 2.78 31.29
N SER A 430 9.60 3.91 31.56
CA SER A 430 9.66 5.13 30.76
C SER A 430 10.90 5.98 31.13
#